data_be71a288c91b577cef560b4c825c5aad
#
_entry.id   be71a288c91b577cef560b4c825c5aad
#
_cell.length_a   1.000
_cell.length_b   1.000
_cell.length_c   1.000
_cell.angle_alpha   90.00
_cell.angle_beta   90.00
_cell.angle_gamma   90.00
#
_symmetry.space_group_name_H-M   'P 1'
#
loop_
_entity.id
_entity.type
_entity.pdbx_description
1 polymer ?
#
loop_
_entity_poly.entity_id
_entity_poly.type
_entity_poly.pdbx_seq_one_letter_code
_entity_poly.pdbx_strand_id
1 'polypeptide(L)'
;MMLFSWATRLVEAPKTDLDFWKVLFPVAVAHTIGHVAATVSMSKVAVSFTHIIKSAEPAFSVLVSRFFLGETFPIPVYLSLLPIIGGCALAAVTELNFNMVGFMGAMISNLAFVFRNIFSKRGMKGKSVSGMNYYACLSIMSLVILTPFAIAMEGPQMWAAGWQKALAEVGPNVVWWIAAQSVFYHLYNQVSYMSLDQISPLTFSIGNTMKRISVIVSSIIIFHTPVRAVNALGAAIAILGTFLYSQAKA
;
A
#
# COMPACT_ATOMS: atom_id res chain seq x y z
N MET A 1 -16.11 4.07 -11.08
CA MET A 1 -16.62 2.72 -11.41
C MET A 1 -17.71 2.30 -10.43
N MET A 2 -17.47 2.17 -9.11
CA MET A 2 -18.49 1.68 -8.16
C MET A 2 -19.75 2.55 -8.06
N LEU A 3 -19.65 3.87 -8.08
CA LEU A 3 -20.83 4.76 -8.13
C LEU A 3 -21.71 4.50 -9.36
N PHE A 4 -21.09 4.22 -10.51
CA PHE A 4 -21.83 3.84 -11.71
C PHE A 4 -22.50 2.47 -11.54
N SER A 5 -21.80 1.48 -10.97
CA SER A 5 -22.36 0.15 -10.69
C SER A 5 -23.54 0.20 -9.71
N TRP A 6 -23.48 1.08 -8.71
CA TRP A 6 -24.61 1.32 -7.79
C TRP A 6 -25.78 2.05 -8.48
N ALA A 7 -25.46 3.05 -9.30
CA ALA A 7 -26.50 3.79 -10.07
C ALA A 7 -27.23 2.91 -11.08
N THR A 8 -26.50 2.00 -11.73
CA THR A 8 -27.06 1.03 -12.71
C THR A 8 -27.63 -0.23 -12.06
N ARG A 9 -27.56 -0.36 -10.73
CA ARG A 9 -27.99 -1.55 -9.96
C ARG A 9 -27.31 -2.86 -10.38
N LEU A 10 -26.14 -2.77 -11.01
CA LEU A 10 -25.29 -3.94 -11.30
C LEU A 10 -24.74 -4.56 -10.01
N VAL A 11 -24.55 -3.74 -8.99
CA VAL A 11 -24.16 -4.14 -7.65
C VAL A 11 -25.07 -3.40 -6.66
N GLU A 12 -25.55 -4.10 -5.64
CA GLU A 12 -26.34 -3.48 -4.58
C GLU A 12 -25.48 -2.49 -3.78
N ALA A 13 -25.99 -1.28 -3.60
CA ALA A 13 -25.35 -0.28 -2.76
C ALA A 13 -25.40 -0.75 -1.29
N PRO A 14 -24.32 -0.61 -0.53
CA PRO A 14 -24.31 -1.03 0.86
C PRO A 14 -25.25 -0.16 1.70
N LYS A 15 -25.99 -0.81 2.58
CA LYS A 15 -26.77 -0.08 3.61
C LYS A 15 -25.77 0.36 4.69
N THR A 16 -25.41 1.63 4.68
CA THR A 16 -24.46 2.21 5.62
C THR A 16 -25.17 3.08 6.65
N ASP A 17 -24.76 2.98 7.89
CA ASP A 17 -25.19 3.81 9.02
C ASP A 17 -24.09 4.80 9.42
N LEU A 18 -24.43 5.78 10.24
CA LEU A 18 -23.47 6.77 10.76
C LEU A 18 -22.31 6.10 11.53
N ASP A 19 -22.58 5.01 12.22
CA ASP A 19 -21.56 4.29 12.99
C ASP A 19 -20.58 3.55 12.08
N PHE A 20 -21.04 3.07 10.92
CA PHE A 20 -20.13 2.55 9.89
C PHE A 20 -19.14 3.64 9.42
N TRP A 21 -19.62 4.85 9.14
CA TRP A 21 -18.77 5.96 8.68
C TRP A 21 -17.81 6.45 9.76
N LYS A 22 -18.21 6.46 11.04
CA LYS A 22 -17.30 6.77 12.16
C LYS A 22 -16.18 5.76 12.30
N VAL A 23 -16.49 4.47 12.14
CA VAL A 23 -15.47 3.40 12.18
C VAL A 23 -14.57 3.43 10.95
N LEU A 24 -15.10 3.79 9.78
CA LEU A 24 -14.35 3.88 8.53
C LEU A 24 -13.41 5.09 8.51
N PHE A 25 -13.74 6.18 9.19
CA PHE A 25 -12.97 7.43 9.16
C PHE A 25 -11.48 7.24 9.52
N PRO A 26 -11.11 6.64 10.67
CA PRO A 26 -9.70 6.42 11.00
C PRO A 26 -9.00 5.50 10.00
N VAL A 27 -9.72 4.56 9.41
CA VAL A 27 -9.20 3.70 8.34
C VAL A 27 -8.87 4.51 7.09
N ALA A 28 -9.77 5.43 6.70
CA ALA A 28 -9.59 6.30 5.55
C ALA A 28 -8.43 7.30 5.76
N VAL A 29 -8.27 7.84 6.98
CA VAL A 29 -7.12 8.67 7.34
C VAL A 29 -5.82 7.88 7.18
N ALA A 30 -5.73 6.70 7.76
CA ALA A 30 -4.55 5.84 7.64
C ALA A 30 -4.28 5.44 6.18
N HIS A 31 -5.34 5.15 5.41
CA HIS A 31 -5.23 4.85 3.99
C HIS A 31 -4.64 6.03 3.20
N THR A 32 -5.16 7.22 3.41
CA THR A 32 -4.70 8.45 2.76
C THR A 32 -3.24 8.75 3.11
N ILE A 33 -2.89 8.74 4.40
CA ILE A 33 -1.49 8.95 4.86
C ILE A 33 -0.57 7.91 4.22
N GLY A 34 -0.96 6.63 4.20
CA GLY A 34 -0.17 5.55 3.62
C GLY A 34 0.12 5.76 2.14
N HIS A 35 -0.84 6.23 1.37
CA HIS A 35 -0.68 6.51 -0.06
C HIS A 35 0.16 7.76 -0.32
N VAL A 36 -0.12 8.87 0.36
CA VAL A 36 0.67 10.11 0.24
C VAL A 36 2.13 9.83 0.59
N ALA A 37 2.40 9.17 1.71
CA ALA A 37 3.75 8.83 2.14
C ALA A 37 4.47 7.90 1.13
N ALA A 38 3.78 6.92 0.55
CA ALA A 38 4.34 6.07 -0.50
C ALA A 38 4.68 6.86 -1.76
N THR A 39 3.82 7.78 -2.19
CA THR A 39 4.05 8.63 -3.36
C THR A 39 5.25 9.56 -3.13
N VAL A 40 5.32 10.20 -1.96
CA VAL A 40 6.49 11.00 -1.57
C VAL A 40 7.76 10.16 -1.55
N SER A 41 7.72 8.93 -1.03
CA SER A 41 8.85 8.01 -1.10
C SER A 41 9.32 7.79 -2.53
N MET A 42 8.42 7.35 -3.42
CA MET A 42 8.74 7.07 -4.82
C MET A 42 9.17 8.29 -5.63
N SER A 43 8.88 9.51 -5.18
CA SER A 43 9.40 10.74 -5.79
C SER A 43 10.84 11.08 -5.39
N LYS A 44 11.37 10.45 -4.33
CA LYS A 44 12.69 10.77 -3.75
C LYS A 44 13.69 9.63 -3.87
N VAL A 45 13.23 8.40 -4.00
CA VAL A 45 14.05 7.18 -4.14
C VAL A 45 13.48 6.28 -5.23
N ALA A 46 14.26 5.29 -5.65
CA ALA A 46 13.81 4.32 -6.64
C ALA A 46 12.54 3.59 -6.20
N VAL A 47 11.63 3.31 -7.16
CA VAL A 47 10.39 2.57 -6.89
C VAL A 47 10.70 1.20 -6.29
N SER A 48 11.71 0.49 -6.84
CA SER A 48 12.18 -0.79 -6.30
C SER A 48 12.58 -0.66 -4.84
N PHE A 49 13.36 0.35 -4.48
CA PHE A 49 13.79 0.60 -3.10
C PHE A 49 12.60 0.84 -2.17
N THR A 50 11.66 1.70 -2.56
CA THR A 50 10.42 1.91 -1.78
C THR A 50 9.70 0.58 -1.50
N HIS A 51 9.58 -0.30 -2.50
CA HIS A 51 8.93 -1.59 -2.34
C HIS A 51 9.75 -2.59 -1.50
N ILE A 52 11.08 -2.52 -1.53
CA ILE A 52 11.94 -3.31 -0.63
C ILE A 52 11.68 -2.89 0.82
N ILE A 53 11.72 -1.60 1.13
CA ILE A 53 11.43 -1.10 2.49
C ILE A 53 9.98 -1.43 2.91
N LYS A 54 9.03 -1.38 1.99
CA LYS A 54 7.64 -1.80 2.27
C LYS A 54 7.52 -3.31 2.56
N SER A 55 8.52 -4.13 2.26
CA SER A 55 8.55 -5.53 2.69
C SER A 55 8.71 -5.69 4.21
N ALA A 56 9.08 -4.64 4.94
CA ALA A 56 9.06 -4.62 6.40
C ALA A 56 7.65 -4.52 7.02
N GLU A 57 6.57 -4.41 6.24
CA GLU A 57 5.18 -4.34 6.73
C GLU A 57 4.83 -5.44 7.76
N PRO A 58 5.25 -6.71 7.63
CA PRO A 58 5.01 -7.73 8.66
C PRO A 58 5.63 -7.39 10.02
N ALA A 59 6.83 -6.78 10.05
CA ALA A 59 7.47 -6.38 11.30
C ALA A 59 6.65 -5.28 12.01
N PHE A 60 6.17 -4.28 11.27
CA PHE A 60 5.26 -3.27 11.80
C PHE A 60 3.92 -3.88 12.25
N SER A 61 3.39 -4.87 11.50
CA SER A 61 2.15 -5.55 11.86
C SER A 61 2.26 -6.28 13.20
N VAL A 62 3.34 -7.03 13.42
CA VAL A 62 3.59 -7.72 14.69
C VAL A 62 3.77 -6.72 15.83
N LEU A 63 4.55 -5.65 15.60
CA LEU A 63 4.80 -4.61 16.60
C LEU A 63 3.50 -3.92 17.03
N VAL A 64 2.71 -3.45 16.07
CA VAL A 64 1.43 -2.77 16.35
C VAL A 64 0.43 -3.73 17.00
N SER A 65 0.29 -4.96 16.50
CA SER A 65 -0.58 -5.97 17.11
C SER A 65 -0.17 -6.29 18.55
N ARG A 66 1.13 -6.39 18.80
CA ARG A 66 1.64 -6.66 20.16
C ARG A 66 1.33 -5.53 21.14
N PHE A 67 1.60 -4.28 20.74
CA PHE A 67 1.49 -3.13 21.64
C PHE A 67 0.08 -2.57 21.76
N PHE A 68 -0.69 -2.53 20.66
CA PHE A 68 -2.03 -1.94 20.64
C PHE A 68 -3.16 -2.96 20.81
N LEU A 69 -2.93 -4.24 20.44
CA LEU A 69 -3.96 -5.28 20.54
C LEU A 69 -3.67 -6.28 21.64
N GLY A 70 -2.47 -6.26 22.24
CA GLY A 70 -2.03 -7.24 23.23
C GLY A 70 -1.85 -8.66 22.65
N GLU A 71 -1.80 -8.81 21.33
CA GLU A 71 -1.65 -10.11 20.68
C GLU A 71 -0.26 -10.69 20.93
N THR A 72 -0.20 -11.99 21.14
CA THR A 72 1.06 -12.74 21.25
C THR A 72 1.21 -13.64 20.03
N PHE A 73 2.43 -13.75 19.53
CA PHE A 73 2.75 -14.58 18.39
C PHE A 73 3.70 -15.71 18.80
N PRO A 74 3.68 -16.85 18.10
CA PRO A 74 4.64 -17.93 18.34
C PRO A 74 6.06 -17.48 17.96
N ILE A 75 7.08 -18.11 18.60
CA ILE A 75 8.51 -17.77 18.41
C ILE A 75 8.92 -17.76 16.92
N PRO A 76 8.50 -18.70 16.04
CA PRO A 76 8.86 -18.67 14.63
C PRO A 76 8.47 -17.38 13.90
N VAL A 77 7.36 -16.74 14.32
CA VAL A 77 6.95 -15.45 13.76
C VAL A 77 7.98 -14.36 14.09
N TYR A 78 8.45 -14.28 15.34
CA TYR A 78 9.48 -13.30 15.71
C TYR A 78 10.81 -13.58 15.01
N LEU A 79 11.22 -14.84 14.88
CA LEU A 79 12.43 -15.23 14.16
C LEU A 79 12.38 -14.86 12.67
N SER A 80 11.22 -14.96 12.05
CA SER A 80 11.05 -14.57 10.65
C SER A 80 11.17 -13.05 10.40
N LEU A 81 11.06 -12.23 11.45
CA LEU A 81 11.26 -10.78 11.34
C LEU A 81 12.74 -10.41 11.19
N LEU A 82 13.66 -11.22 11.69
CA LEU A 82 15.10 -10.94 11.62
C LEU A 82 15.59 -10.80 10.16
N PRO A 83 15.34 -11.79 9.26
CA PRO A 83 15.71 -11.63 7.86
C PRO A 83 14.95 -10.47 7.17
N ILE A 84 13.70 -10.18 7.54
CA ILE A 84 12.98 -9.02 6.99
C ILE A 84 13.70 -7.72 7.33
N ILE A 85 13.94 -7.49 8.62
CA ILE A 85 14.57 -6.25 9.10
C ILE A 85 16.02 -6.16 8.60
N GLY A 86 16.78 -7.24 8.71
CA GLY A 86 18.17 -7.30 8.24
C GLY A 86 18.30 -7.07 6.74
N GLY A 87 17.42 -7.66 5.94
CA GLY A 87 17.38 -7.47 4.48
C GLY A 87 17.00 -6.04 4.09
N CYS A 88 16.00 -5.43 4.75
CA CYS A 88 15.63 -4.04 4.53
C CYS A 88 16.74 -3.08 4.96
N ALA A 89 17.41 -3.34 6.09
CA ALA A 89 18.54 -2.54 6.56
C ALA A 89 19.72 -2.62 5.58
N LEU A 90 20.08 -3.84 5.13
CA LEU A 90 21.14 -4.03 4.13
C LEU A 90 20.82 -3.30 2.82
N ALA A 91 19.59 -3.39 2.34
CA ALA A 91 19.16 -2.66 1.16
C ALA A 91 19.25 -1.13 1.38
N ALA A 92 18.88 -0.63 2.55
CA ALA A 92 18.91 0.80 2.85
C ALA A 92 20.34 1.36 2.89
N VAL A 93 21.29 0.65 3.53
CA VAL A 93 22.68 1.14 3.63
C VAL A 93 23.47 0.98 2.33
N THR A 94 22.97 0.16 1.40
CA THR A 94 23.62 -0.09 0.09
C THR A 94 22.94 0.62 -1.07
N GLU A 95 21.86 1.37 -0.80
CA GLU A 95 21.16 2.15 -1.82
C GLU A 95 22.04 3.26 -2.38
N LEU A 96 22.16 3.31 -3.70
CA LEU A 96 23.05 4.27 -4.40
C LEU A 96 22.57 5.73 -4.26
N ASN A 97 21.26 5.91 -4.33
CA ASN A 97 20.59 7.21 -4.27
C ASN A 97 19.71 7.31 -3.02
N PHE A 98 20.30 6.96 -1.86
CA PHE A 98 19.57 7.03 -0.60
C PHE A 98 19.13 8.46 -0.29
N ASN A 99 17.86 8.60 0.06
CA ASN A 99 17.27 9.84 0.52
C ASN A 99 16.45 9.58 1.79
N MET A 100 16.76 10.31 2.86
CA MET A 100 16.12 10.14 4.16
C MET A 100 14.61 10.41 4.10
N VAL A 101 14.16 11.41 3.34
CA VAL A 101 12.73 11.72 3.18
C VAL A 101 12.00 10.58 2.47
N GLY A 102 12.62 10.04 1.41
CA GLY A 102 12.08 8.87 0.70
C GLY A 102 12.01 7.63 1.60
N PHE A 103 13.06 7.35 2.37
CA PHE A 103 13.09 6.24 3.33
C PHE A 103 12.00 6.40 4.40
N MET A 104 11.91 7.57 5.04
CA MET A 104 10.90 7.86 6.05
C MET A 104 9.48 7.79 5.48
N GLY A 105 9.28 8.24 4.24
CA GLY A 105 8.01 8.08 3.52
C GLY A 105 7.60 6.62 3.40
N ALA A 106 8.53 5.72 3.03
CA ALA A 106 8.26 4.28 2.98
C ALA A 106 7.91 3.69 4.36
N MET A 107 8.64 4.11 5.41
CA MET A 107 8.39 3.65 6.79
C MET A 107 7.02 4.13 7.31
N ILE A 108 6.68 5.40 7.12
CA ILE A 108 5.36 5.95 7.48
C ILE A 108 4.24 5.24 6.70
N SER A 109 4.46 4.98 5.42
CA SER A 109 3.53 4.22 4.59
C SER A 109 3.28 2.82 5.15
N ASN A 110 4.32 2.10 5.58
CA ASN A 110 4.18 0.79 6.22
C ASN A 110 3.30 0.87 7.47
N LEU A 111 3.61 1.79 8.37
CA LEU A 111 2.87 1.95 9.61
C LEU A 111 1.41 2.30 9.35
N ALA A 112 1.15 3.24 8.45
CA ALA A 112 -0.20 3.66 8.08
C ALA A 112 -1.02 2.51 7.46
N PHE A 113 -0.43 1.70 6.57
CA PHE A 113 -1.12 0.55 6.00
C PHE A 113 -1.35 -0.58 7.01
N VAL A 114 -0.46 -0.76 7.98
CA VAL A 114 -0.70 -1.70 9.09
C VAL A 114 -1.92 -1.26 9.91
N PHE A 115 -2.00 0.01 10.31
CA PHE A 115 -3.17 0.53 11.00
C PHE A 115 -4.44 0.38 10.15
N ARG A 116 -4.39 0.77 8.87
CA ARG A 116 -5.50 0.56 7.94
C ARG A 116 -5.97 -0.90 7.94
N ASN A 117 -5.04 -1.85 7.80
CA ASN A 117 -5.37 -3.28 7.71
C ASN A 117 -6.01 -3.80 9.00
N ILE A 118 -5.47 -3.40 10.16
CA ILE A 118 -5.99 -3.80 11.47
C ILE A 118 -7.40 -3.24 11.69
N PHE A 119 -7.58 -1.94 11.47
CA PHE A 119 -8.87 -1.29 11.65
C PHE A 119 -9.91 -1.73 10.61
N SER A 120 -9.51 -2.00 9.35
CA SER A 120 -10.40 -2.57 8.33
C SER A 120 -10.95 -3.92 8.75
N LYS A 121 -10.09 -4.81 9.27
CA LYS A 121 -10.54 -6.12 9.78
C LYS A 121 -11.53 -6.00 10.94
N ARG A 122 -11.34 -5.02 11.82
CA ARG A 122 -12.28 -4.73 12.90
C ARG A 122 -13.59 -4.13 12.37
N GLY A 123 -13.51 -3.21 11.43
CA GLY A 123 -14.67 -2.55 10.84
C GLY A 123 -15.55 -3.45 9.97
N MET A 124 -14.98 -4.48 9.36
CA MET A 124 -15.72 -5.49 8.58
C MET A 124 -16.37 -6.56 9.47
N LYS A 125 -15.82 -6.85 10.66
CA LYS A 125 -16.40 -7.84 11.58
C LYS A 125 -17.78 -7.37 12.07
N GLY A 126 -18.81 -8.16 11.76
CA GLY A 126 -20.19 -7.94 12.23
C GLY A 126 -21.03 -6.99 11.37
N LYS A 127 -20.52 -6.50 10.25
CA LYS A 127 -21.29 -5.68 9.30
C LYS A 127 -21.44 -6.42 7.97
N SER A 128 -22.64 -6.37 7.39
CA SER A 128 -23.02 -7.05 6.14
C SER A 128 -22.50 -6.33 4.88
N VAL A 129 -21.34 -5.67 4.95
CA VAL A 129 -20.76 -4.94 3.83
C VAL A 129 -19.70 -5.82 3.20
N SER A 130 -19.87 -6.20 1.92
CA SER A 130 -18.89 -6.98 1.18
C SER A 130 -17.56 -6.22 1.05
N GLY A 131 -16.45 -6.94 0.94
CA GLY A 131 -15.11 -6.33 0.79
C GLY A 131 -15.03 -5.32 -0.37
N MET A 132 -15.75 -5.58 -1.48
CA MET A 132 -15.85 -4.68 -2.62
C MET A 132 -16.53 -3.35 -2.27
N ASN A 133 -17.69 -3.40 -1.59
CA ASN A 133 -18.42 -2.21 -1.16
C ASN A 133 -17.66 -1.46 -0.06
N TYR A 134 -16.99 -2.19 0.85
CA TYR A 134 -16.14 -1.59 1.88
C TYR A 134 -15.01 -0.76 1.25
N TYR A 135 -14.30 -1.33 0.24
CA TYR A 135 -13.26 -0.60 -0.47
C TYR A 135 -13.81 0.63 -1.22
N ALA A 136 -14.99 0.55 -1.81
CA ALA A 136 -15.62 1.69 -2.47
C ALA A 136 -15.91 2.83 -1.47
N CYS A 137 -16.50 2.52 -0.32
CA CYS A 137 -16.76 3.51 0.75
C CYS A 137 -15.44 4.10 1.29
N LEU A 138 -14.42 3.27 1.49
CA LEU A 138 -13.10 3.71 1.91
C LEU A 138 -12.48 4.69 0.92
N SER A 139 -12.56 4.38 -0.39
CA SER A 139 -12.02 5.24 -1.45
C SER A 139 -12.73 6.59 -1.53
N ILE A 140 -14.06 6.60 -1.40
CA ILE A 140 -14.86 7.84 -1.38
C ILE A 140 -14.47 8.70 -0.18
N MET A 141 -14.40 8.13 1.02
CA MET A 141 -14.03 8.87 2.23
C MET A 141 -12.59 9.39 2.14
N SER A 142 -11.66 8.58 1.63
CA SER A 142 -10.27 8.99 1.42
C SER A 142 -10.16 10.14 0.42
N LEU A 143 -10.97 10.14 -0.63
CA LEU A 143 -11.05 11.26 -1.59
C LEU A 143 -11.53 12.55 -0.91
N VAL A 144 -12.59 12.45 -0.09
CA VAL A 144 -13.11 13.60 0.66
C VAL A 144 -12.07 14.18 1.62
N ILE A 145 -11.27 13.33 2.26
CA ILE A 145 -10.19 13.75 3.16
C ILE A 145 -9.02 14.35 2.37
N LEU A 146 -8.60 13.71 1.28
CA LEU A 146 -7.41 14.10 0.53
C LEU A 146 -7.62 15.40 -0.25
N THR A 147 -8.81 15.60 -0.83
CA THR A 147 -9.06 16.74 -1.73
C THR A 147 -8.80 18.10 -1.08
N PRO A 148 -9.38 18.44 0.10
CA PRO A 148 -9.13 19.74 0.74
C PRO A 148 -7.66 19.89 1.15
N PHE A 149 -7.03 18.81 1.59
CA PHE A 149 -5.61 18.81 1.94
C PHE A 149 -4.73 19.07 0.72
N ALA A 150 -5.00 18.40 -0.40
CA ALA A 150 -4.26 18.60 -1.65
C ALA A 150 -4.43 20.03 -2.19
N ILE A 151 -5.65 20.59 -2.13
CA ILE A 151 -5.89 21.99 -2.52
C ILE A 151 -5.09 22.96 -1.64
N ALA A 152 -5.05 22.71 -0.33
CA ALA A 152 -4.35 23.59 0.61
C ALA A 152 -2.83 23.53 0.46
N MET A 153 -2.28 22.34 0.18
CA MET A 153 -0.83 22.12 0.11
C MET A 153 -0.23 22.41 -1.26
N GLU A 154 -0.90 22.04 -2.32
CA GLU A 154 -0.38 22.14 -3.69
C GLU A 154 -0.97 23.34 -4.43
N GLY A 155 -2.26 23.51 -4.36
CA GLY A 155 -2.99 24.58 -5.02
C GLY A 155 -3.03 24.47 -6.55
N PRO A 156 -3.84 25.34 -7.22
CA PRO A 156 -4.03 25.28 -8.67
C PRO A 156 -2.77 25.57 -9.46
N GLN A 157 -1.87 26.41 -8.91
CA GLN A 157 -0.62 26.78 -9.60
C GLN A 157 0.34 25.60 -9.72
N MET A 158 0.53 24.82 -8.66
CA MET A 158 1.37 23.62 -8.69
C MET A 158 0.76 22.54 -9.60
N TRP A 159 -0.55 22.40 -9.62
CA TRP A 159 -1.21 21.46 -10.52
C TRP A 159 -1.03 21.85 -11.99
N ALA A 160 -1.17 23.14 -12.31
CA ALA A 160 -0.93 23.62 -13.66
C ALA A 160 0.53 23.40 -14.10
N ALA A 161 1.49 23.74 -13.23
CA ALA A 161 2.92 23.51 -13.50
C ALA A 161 3.23 22.01 -13.65
N GLY A 162 2.71 21.17 -12.77
CA GLY A 162 2.85 19.72 -12.85
C GLY A 162 2.27 19.14 -14.13
N TRP A 163 1.10 19.61 -14.56
CA TRP A 163 0.47 19.22 -15.82
C TRP A 163 1.31 19.59 -17.03
N GLN A 164 1.81 20.84 -17.09
CA GLN A 164 2.69 21.31 -18.16
C GLN A 164 3.97 20.48 -18.25
N LYS A 165 4.57 20.18 -17.08
CA LYS A 165 5.76 19.34 -17.00
C LYS A 165 5.46 17.92 -17.51
N ALA A 166 4.35 17.32 -17.10
CA ALA A 166 3.96 15.99 -17.55
C ALA A 166 3.73 15.93 -19.07
N LEU A 167 3.10 16.98 -19.65
CA LEU A 167 2.94 17.08 -21.09
C LEU A 167 4.27 17.25 -21.82
N ALA A 168 5.23 17.99 -21.25
CA ALA A 168 6.54 18.20 -21.85
C ALA A 168 7.41 16.92 -21.80
N GLU A 169 7.36 16.15 -20.71
CA GLU A 169 8.19 14.96 -20.50
C GLU A 169 7.61 13.69 -21.13
N VAL A 170 6.30 13.50 -21.05
CA VAL A 170 5.60 12.28 -21.50
C VAL A 170 4.85 12.47 -22.80
N GLY A 171 4.53 13.73 -23.13
CA GLY A 171 3.71 14.07 -24.30
C GLY A 171 2.21 13.95 -24.05
N PRO A 172 1.37 14.14 -25.12
CA PRO A 172 -0.09 14.16 -24.99
C PRO A 172 -0.69 12.83 -24.52
N ASN A 173 0.05 11.74 -24.63
CA ASN A 173 -0.38 10.41 -24.17
C ASN A 173 -0.45 10.30 -22.63
N VAL A 174 0.04 11.29 -21.88
CA VAL A 174 -0.04 11.31 -20.41
C VAL A 174 -1.47 11.13 -19.90
N VAL A 175 -2.46 11.66 -20.60
CA VAL A 175 -3.90 11.51 -20.26
C VAL A 175 -4.32 10.04 -20.24
N TRP A 176 -3.91 9.30 -21.26
CA TRP A 176 -4.22 7.87 -21.38
C TRP A 176 -3.47 7.04 -20.33
N TRP A 177 -2.24 7.41 -20.01
CA TRP A 177 -1.49 6.75 -18.94
C TRP A 177 -2.14 6.98 -17.57
N ILE A 178 -2.59 8.20 -17.27
CA ILE A 178 -3.30 8.51 -16.04
C ILE A 178 -4.63 7.76 -15.98
N ALA A 179 -5.39 7.72 -17.06
CA ALA A 179 -6.66 6.99 -17.16
C ALA A 179 -6.44 5.49 -16.95
N ALA A 180 -5.49 4.88 -17.65
CA ALA A 180 -5.15 3.48 -17.53
C ALA A 180 -4.69 3.14 -16.09
N GLN A 181 -3.78 3.92 -15.52
CA GLN A 181 -3.34 3.76 -14.13
C GLN A 181 -4.51 3.80 -13.16
N SER A 182 -5.42 4.76 -13.32
CA SER A 182 -6.58 4.92 -12.43
C SER A 182 -7.50 3.70 -12.48
N VAL A 183 -7.74 3.16 -13.67
CA VAL A 183 -8.57 1.96 -13.87
C VAL A 183 -7.89 0.73 -13.28
N PHE A 184 -6.65 0.45 -13.67
CA PHE A 184 -5.91 -0.73 -13.18
C PHE A 184 -5.67 -0.69 -11.67
N TYR A 185 -5.35 0.48 -11.13
CA TYR A 185 -5.17 0.64 -9.68
C TYR A 185 -6.47 0.38 -8.91
N HIS A 186 -7.61 0.89 -9.41
CA HIS A 186 -8.91 0.62 -8.81
C HIS A 186 -9.25 -0.87 -8.85
N LEU A 187 -9.13 -1.52 -10.01
CA LEU A 187 -9.39 -2.94 -10.20
C LEU A 187 -8.49 -3.80 -9.29
N TYR A 188 -7.20 -3.48 -9.24
CA TYR A 188 -6.26 -4.17 -8.36
C TYR A 188 -6.70 -4.13 -6.89
N ASN A 189 -7.03 -2.96 -6.37
CA ASN A 189 -7.46 -2.84 -4.98
C ASN A 189 -8.83 -3.52 -4.76
N GLN A 190 -9.76 -3.39 -5.68
CA GLN A 190 -11.06 -4.04 -5.63
C GLN A 190 -10.93 -5.56 -5.53
N VAL A 191 -10.15 -6.17 -6.43
CA VAL A 191 -9.89 -7.61 -6.42
C VAL A 191 -9.16 -8.03 -5.13
N SER A 192 -8.22 -7.22 -4.64
CA SER A 192 -7.52 -7.48 -3.38
C SER A 192 -8.48 -7.55 -2.18
N TYR A 193 -9.44 -6.63 -2.09
CA TYR A 193 -10.45 -6.65 -1.03
C TYR A 193 -11.47 -7.79 -1.18
N MET A 194 -11.83 -8.15 -2.41
CA MET A 194 -12.66 -9.32 -2.67
C MET A 194 -11.93 -10.61 -2.26
N SER A 195 -10.65 -10.71 -2.55
CA SER A 195 -9.83 -11.89 -2.21
C SER A 195 -9.71 -12.11 -0.70
N LEU A 196 -9.70 -11.02 0.10
CA LEU A 196 -9.64 -11.14 1.57
C LEU A 196 -10.78 -11.96 2.16
N ASP A 197 -11.94 -11.99 1.51
CA ASP A 197 -13.12 -12.74 1.96
C ASP A 197 -13.14 -14.18 1.45
N GLN A 198 -12.41 -14.50 0.37
CA GLN A 198 -12.56 -15.75 -0.37
C GLN A 198 -11.38 -16.71 -0.25
N ILE A 199 -10.18 -16.22 0.07
CA ILE A 199 -8.99 -17.05 0.13
C ILE A 199 -8.39 -17.08 1.54
N SER A 200 -7.62 -18.14 1.81
CA SER A 200 -6.97 -18.29 3.11
C SER A 200 -5.96 -17.14 3.35
N PRO A 201 -5.73 -16.74 4.61
CA PRO A 201 -4.74 -15.72 4.95
C PRO A 201 -3.33 -16.05 4.42
N LEU A 202 -2.98 -17.34 4.39
CA LEU A 202 -1.72 -17.82 3.84
C LEU A 202 -1.63 -17.54 2.34
N THR A 203 -2.64 -17.95 1.57
CA THR A 203 -2.68 -17.72 0.12
C THR A 203 -2.63 -16.24 -0.21
N PHE A 204 -3.36 -15.42 0.53
CA PHE A 204 -3.34 -13.96 0.36
C PHE A 204 -1.95 -13.38 0.65
N SER A 205 -1.27 -13.85 1.69
CA SER A 205 0.07 -13.40 2.05
C SER A 205 1.13 -13.78 1.01
N ILE A 206 1.04 -15.01 0.47
CA ILE A 206 1.91 -15.45 -0.63
C ILE A 206 1.67 -14.58 -1.87
N GLY A 207 0.40 -14.34 -2.23
CA GLY A 207 0.04 -13.45 -3.34
C GLY A 207 0.62 -12.03 -3.19
N ASN A 208 0.57 -11.46 -1.99
CA ASN A 208 1.18 -10.16 -1.70
C ASN A 208 2.71 -10.17 -1.83
N THR A 209 3.37 -11.26 -1.45
CA THR A 209 4.82 -11.41 -1.61
C THR A 209 5.18 -11.49 -3.09
N MET A 210 4.46 -12.31 -3.88
CA MET A 210 4.66 -12.43 -5.32
C MET A 210 4.43 -11.10 -6.04
N LYS A 211 3.39 -10.35 -5.66
CA LYS A 211 3.16 -9.01 -6.17
C LYS A 211 4.37 -8.09 -5.93
N ARG A 212 4.93 -8.08 -4.73
CA ARG A 212 6.11 -7.25 -4.40
C ARG A 212 7.30 -7.61 -5.25
N ILE A 213 7.58 -8.90 -5.42
CA ILE A 213 8.64 -9.38 -6.31
C ILE A 213 8.42 -8.85 -7.73
N SER A 214 7.21 -9.02 -8.26
CA SER A 214 6.86 -8.56 -9.62
C SER A 214 7.06 -7.05 -9.78
N VAL A 215 6.63 -6.24 -8.80
CA VAL A 215 6.81 -4.77 -8.86
C VAL A 215 8.29 -4.39 -8.77
N ILE A 216 9.07 -5.01 -7.89
CA ILE A 216 10.51 -4.74 -7.75
C ILE A 216 11.23 -5.07 -9.06
N VAL A 217 11.04 -6.28 -9.58
CA VAL A 217 11.69 -6.73 -10.81
C VAL A 217 11.28 -5.86 -12.01
N SER A 218 9.97 -5.64 -12.20
CA SER A 218 9.47 -4.80 -13.29
C SER A 218 9.98 -3.38 -13.21
N SER A 219 10.04 -2.77 -12.01
CA SER A 219 10.54 -1.41 -11.86
C SER A 219 12.03 -1.30 -12.16
N ILE A 220 12.83 -2.30 -11.80
CA ILE A 220 14.27 -2.33 -12.16
C ILE A 220 14.44 -2.40 -13.68
N ILE A 221 13.66 -3.25 -14.35
CA ILE A 221 13.74 -3.42 -15.80
C ILE A 221 13.26 -2.17 -16.52
N ILE A 222 12.08 -1.63 -16.17
CA ILE A 222 11.45 -0.50 -16.88
C ILE A 222 12.21 0.80 -16.66
N PHE A 223 12.66 1.07 -15.43
CA PHE A 223 13.34 2.32 -15.10
C PHE A 223 14.89 2.20 -15.21
N HIS A 224 15.39 1.04 -15.64
CA HIS A 224 16.83 0.77 -15.72
C HIS A 224 17.58 1.17 -14.44
N THR A 225 16.96 0.90 -13.27
CA THR A 225 17.51 1.29 -11.99
C THR A 225 18.81 0.53 -11.72
N PRO A 226 19.96 1.21 -11.51
CA PRO A 226 21.18 0.53 -11.18
C PRO A 226 21.10 -0.11 -9.80
N VAL A 227 21.25 -1.44 -9.74
CA VAL A 227 21.15 -2.21 -8.49
C VAL A 227 22.50 -2.86 -8.21
N ARG A 228 23.07 -2.58 -7.04
CA ARG A 228 24.27 -3.29 -6.57
C ARG A 228 23.91 -4.72 -6.15
N ALA A 229 24.80 -5.67 -6.35
CA ALA A 229 24.60 -7.07 -5.96
C ALA A 229 24.25 -7.21 -4.47
N VAL A 230 24.85 -6.38 -3.61
CA VAL A 230 24.57 -6.38 -2.16
C VAL A 230 23.16 -5.84 -1.85
N ASN A 231 22.69 -4.83 -2.59
CA ASN A 231 21.33 -4.32 -2.47
C ASN A 231 20.31 -5.38 -2.91
N ALA A 232 20.57 -6.06 -4.05
CA ALA A 232 19.75 -7.18 -4.52
C ALA A 232 19.69 -8.34 -3.50
N LEU A 233 20.81 -8.63 -2.84
CA LEU A 233 20.87 -9.64 -1.78
C LEU A 233 20.01 -9.21 -0.57
N GLY A 234 20.08 -7.95 -0.16
CA GLY A 234 19.22 -7.39 0.89
C GLY A 234 17.74 -7.54 0.56
N ALA A 235 17.36 -7.20 -0.69
CA ALA A 235 16.00 -7.38 -1.18
C ALA A 235 15.55 -8.86 -1.14
N ALA A 236 16.40 -9.78 -1.61
CA ALA A 236 16.12 -11.21 -1.61
C ALA A 236 15.93 -11.76 -0.18
N ILE A 237 16.77 -11.35 0.77
CA ILE A 237 16.67 -11.72 2.18
C ILE A 237 15.37 -11.20 2.79
N ALA A 238 14.99 -9.93 2.53
CA ALA A 238 13.76 -9.35 3.02
C ALA A 238 12.52 -10.08 2.48
N ILE A 239 12.53 -10.44 1.19
CA ILE A 239 11.44 -11.18 0.53
C ILE A 239 11.33 -12.60 1.11
N LEU A 240 12.46 -13.30 1.27
CA LEU A 240 12.49 -14.62 1.91
C LEU A 240 11.94 -14.56 3.32
N GLY A 241 12.33 -13.55 4.10
CA GLY A 241 11.80 -13.31 5.43
C GLY A 241 10.28 -13.12 5.45
N THR A 242 9.72 -12.37 4.48
CA THR A 242 8.26 -12.22 4.34
C THR A 242 7.55 -13.55 4.04
N PHE A 243 8.17 -14.40 3.23
CA PHE A 243 7.64 -15.74 2.96
C PHE A 243 7.66 -16.61 4.21
N LEU A 244 8.79 -16.64 4.95
CA LEU A 244 8.91 -17.37 6.22
C LEU A 244 7.91 -16.86 7.27
N TYR A 245 7.69 -15.55 7.34
CA TYR A 245 6.65 -14.96 8.20
C TYR A 245 5.25 -15.48 7.85
N SER A 246 4.94 -15.57 6.55
CA SER A 246 3.65 -16.06 6.10
C SER A 246 3.42 -17.52 6.50
N GLN A 247 4.47 -18.36 6.39
CA GLN A 247 4.43 -19.76 6.82
C GLN A 247 4.29 -19.89 8.35
N ALA A 248 5.03 -19.06 9.10
CA ALA A 248 5.01 -19.13 10.57
C ALA A 248 3.70 -18.62 11.19
N LYS A 249 2.91 -17.83 10.43
CA LYS A 249 1.64 -17.27 10.90
C LYS A 249 0.42 -18.09 10.44
N ALA A 250 0.58 -18.99 9.47
CA ALA A 250 -0.47 -19.88 8.96
C ALA A 250 -0.77 -21.00 9.93
#